data_dd0f0aa696a4507ea880dad034708024
#
_entry.id   dd0f0aa696a4507ea880dad034708024
#
_cell.length_a   1.000
_cell.length_b   1.000
_cell.length_c   1.000
_cell.angle_alpha   90.00
_cell.angle_beta   90.00
_cell.angle_gamma   90.00
#
_symmetry.space_group_name_H-M   'P 1'
#
loop_
_entity.id
_entity.type
_entity.pdbx_description
1 polymer ?
#
loop_
_entity_poly.entity_id
_entity_poly.type
_entity_poly.pdbx_seq_one_letter_code
_entity_poly.pdbx_strand_id
1 'polypeptide(L)'
;DRPLLYGQTFASRVVRYEPTKKVISAAPKSNPNEPDRYIELYTEEKPVYTNQTLFPRAYSSDPNHIASYNSWMGRSEGDLSQPTLVENLKFFFGYQVNYMYWRYFAWNFIGRQNDLYGDGSNIRGGVSTGLPFIDNLVLGSGDDLPDEITDNKGHNVYFLLPFILGILGIVFQLMRG
;
A
#
# COMPACT_ATOMS: atom_id res chain seq x y z
N ASP A 1 12.51 3.72 1.52
CA ASP A 1 12.11 3.60 0.12
C ASP A 1 12.19 2.14 -0.32
N ARG A 2 11.04 1.57 -0.68
CA ARG A 2 10.99 0.20 -1.21
C ARG A 2 11.39 0.23 -2.68
N PRO A 3 12.31 -0.62 -3.13
CA PRO A 3 12.66 -0.68 -4.54
C PRO A 3 11.44 -1.08 -5.38
N LEU A 4 11.19 -0.36 -6.47
CA LEU A 4 10.01 -0.58 -7.31
C LEU A 4 10.10 -1.88 -8.11
N LEU A 5 11.30 -2.27 -8.51
CA LEU A 5 11.51 -3.38 -9.44
C LEU A 5 12.08 -4.63 -8.78
N TYR A 6 13.09 -4.49 -7.94
CA TYR A 6 13.77 -5.63 -7.31
C TYR A 6 14.11 -5.32 -5.86
N GLY A 7 13.79 -6.22 -4.94
CA GLY A 7 14.02 -5.97 -3.53
C GLY A 7 13.56 -7.08 -2.59
N GLN A 8 13.53 -6.77 -1.32
CA GLN A 8 13.29 -7.68 -0.21
C GLN A 8 11.84 -8.12 -0.11
N THR A 9 11.68 -9.33 0.44
CA THR A 9 10.41 -9.87 0.94
C THR A 9 10.54 -10.17 2.44
N PHE A 10 9.47 -10.59 3.10
CA PHE A 10 9.53 -11.04 4.49
C PHE A 10 10.39 -12.30 4.67
N ALA A 11 10.71 -13.04 3.61
CA ALA A 11 11.63 -14.18 3.61
C ALA A 11 13.10 -13.76 3.45
N SER A 12 13.39 -12.49 3.20
CA SER A 12 14.76 -12.00 2.99
C SER A 12 15.51 -11.91 4.30
N ARG A 13 16.78 -12.35 4.30
CA ARG A 13 17.69 -12.26 5.44
C ARG A 13 18.94 -11.51 5.05
N VAL A 14 19.49 -10.74 5.98
CA VAL A 14 20.78 -10.09 5.78
C VAL A 14 21.88 -11.15 5.73
N VAL A 15 22.68 -11.14 4.66
CA VAL A 15 23.84 -12.04 4.48
C VAL A 15 25.13 -11.38 4.91
N ARG A 16 25.30 -10.14 4.51
CA ARG A 16 26.49 -9.33 4.78
C ARG A 16 26.18 -7.86 4.71
N TYR A 17 27.11 -7.06 5.19
CA TYR A 17 27.11 -5.62 5.02
C TYR A 17 28.19 -5.23 4.00
N GLU A 18 27.86 -4.33 3.08
CA GLU A 18 28.80 -3.79 2.11
C GLU A 18 29.00 -2.29 2.34
N PRO A 19 30.25 -1.82 2.34
CA PRO A 19 30.53 -0.41 2.50
C PRO A 19 30.01 0.38 1.30
N THR A 20 29.27 1.45 1.56
CA THR A 20 28.67 2.29 0.52
C THR A 20 29.26 3.66 0.44
N LYS A 21 29.65 4.23 1.56
CA LYS A 21 30.15 5.59 1.65
C LYS A 21 31.14 5.75 2.79
N LYS A 22 32.24 6.43 2.51
CA LYS A 22 33.17 6.90 3.54
C LYS A 22 32.78 8.30 3.98
N VAL A 23 32.61 8.49 5.28
CA VAL A 23 32.41 9.82 5.86
C VAL A 23 33.77 10.30 6.36
N ILE A 24 34.23 11.39 5.77
CA ILE A 24 35.56 11.97 6.03
C ILE A 24 35.35 13.33 6.71
N SER A 25 36.17 13.64 7.69
CA SER A 25 36.20 14.95 8.34
C SER A 25 37.65 15.46 8.47
N ALA A 26 37.78 16.78 8.62
CA ALA A 26 39.08 17.36 8.95
C ALA A 26 39.52 16.87 10.34
N ALA A 27 40.76 16.45 10.44
CA ALA A 27 41.35 16.10 11.73
C ALA A 27 41.51 17.36 12.61
N PRO A 28 41.30 17.27 13.94
CA PRO A 28 41.59 18.36 14.83
C PRO A 28 43.08 18.77 14.72
N LYS A 29 43.33 20.08 14.60
CA LYS A 29 44.69 20.63 14.56
C LYS A 29 45.21 20.85 15.96
N SER A 30 46.45 20.45 16.22
CA SER A 30 47.16 20.73 17.48
C SER A 30 47.73 22.16 17.45
N ASN A 31 48.08 22.66 16.26
CA ASN A 31 48.59 24.03 16.01
C ASN A 31 47.91 24.65 14.81
N PRO A 32 47.69 25.98 14.81
CA PRO A 32 47.05 26.69 13.68
C PRO A 32 47.82 26.56 12.32
N ASN A 33 49.13 26.35 12.40
CA ASN A 33 50.01 26.23 11.23
C ASN A 33 50.18 24.82 10.70
N GLU A 34 49.52 23.84 11.33
CA GLU A 34 49.50 22.45 10.86
C GLU A 34 48.70 22.32 9.57
N PRO A 35 49.19 21.60 8.55
CA PRO A 35 48.47 21.39 7.33
C PRO A 35 47.16 20.63 7.59
N ASP A 36 46.12 20.90 6.82
CA ASP A 36 44.85 20.21 6.88
C ASP A 36 45.08 18.73 6.58
N ARG A 37 44.55 17.88 7.48
CA ARG A 37 44.59 16.43 7.35
C ARG A 37 43.17 15.91 7.49
N TYR A 38 42.74 15.04 6.60
CA TYR A 38 41.43 14.41 6.65
C TYR A 38 41.54 13.01 7.22
N ILE A 39 40.61 12.68 8.08
CA ILE A 39 40.49 11.35 8.69
C ILE A 39 39.15 10.74 8.32
N GLU A 40 39.13 9.43 8.12
CA GLU A 40 37.91 8.66 7.97
C GLU A 40 37.26 8.50 9.35
N LEU A 41 36.01 8.98 9.52
CA LEU A 41 35.27 8.86 10.76
C LEU A 41 34.57 7.52 10.86
N TYR A 42 33.84 7.16 9.79
CA TYR A 42 33.15 5.88 9.69
C TYR A 42 32.79 5.59 8.23
N THR A 43 32.47 4.36 7.98
CA THR A 43 31.97 3.91 6.68
C THR A 43 30.51 3.55 6.83
N GLU A 44 29.64 4.17 6.02
CA GLU A 44 28.25 3.74 5.94
C GLU A 44 28.17 2.38 5.25
N GLU A 45 27.41 1.47 5.83
CA GLU A 45 27.25 0.12 5.32
C GLU A 45 25.80 -0.13 4.90
N LYS A 46 25.64 -0.83 3.80
CA LYS A 46 24.33 -1.26 3.30
C LYS A 46 24.18 -2.77 3.48
N PRO A 47 23.07 -3.24 4.09
CA PRO A 47 22.82 -4.66 4.20
C PRO A 47 22.50 -5.27 2.83
N VAL A 48 23.12 -6.40 2.55
CA VAL A 48 22.86 -7.25 1.38
C VAL A 48 21.94 -8.38 1.81
N TYR A 49 20.84 -8.57 1.11
CA TYR A 49 19.81 -9.53 1.46
C TYR A 49 19.79 -10.72 0.51
N THR A 50 19.44 -11.90 1.04
CA THR A 50 19.02 -13.07 0.24
C THR A 50 17.57 -12.95 -0.17
N ASN A 51 17.13 -13.86 -1.02
CA ASN A 51 15.72 -14.03 -1.37
C ASN A 51 15.05 -12.72 -1.79
N GLN A 52 15.72 -11.95 -2.64
CA GLN A 52 15.13 -10.80 -3.28
C GLN A 52 14.27 -11.25 -4.47
N THR A 53 13.20 -10.53 -4.74
CA THR A 53 12.29 -10.83 -5.83
C THR A 53 12.03 -9.62 -6.72
N LEU A 54 11.58 -9.88 -7.93
CA LEU A 54 11.06 -8.87 -8.83
C LEU A 54 9.72 -8.38 -8.31
N PHE A 55 9.50 -7.07 -8.33
CA PHE A 55 8.27 -6.41 -7.92
C PHE A 55 7.82 -6.78 -6.49
N PRO A 56 8.66 -6.53 -5.45
CA PRO A 56 8.33 -6.87 -4.07
C PRO A 56 7.22 -5.95 -3.52
N ARG A 57 6.05 -6.51 -3.24
CA ARG A 57 4.91 -5.78 -2.66
C ARG A 57 4.54 -6.24 -1.27
N ALA A 58 4.55 -7.55 -1.05
CA ALA A 58 4.25 -8.16 0.23
C ALA A 58 5.51 -8.22 1.12
N TYR A 59 5.82 -7.12 1.80
CA TYR A 59 6.90 -7.04 2.76
C TYR A 59 6.44 -6.43 4.08
N SER A 60 6.70 -7.12 5.18
CA SER A 60 6.62 -6.58 6.53
C SER A 60 7.55 -7.35 7.46
N SER A 61 8.01 -6.70 8.52
CA SER A 61 8.68 -7.33 9.65
C SER A 61 7.71 -7.77 10.75
N ASP A 62 6.45 -7.36 10.68
CA ASP A 62 5.42 -7.70 11.66
C ASP A 62 4.72 -9.01 11.26
N PRO A 63 4.72 -10.04 12.14
CA PRO A 63 4.06 -11.32 11.87
C PRO A 63 2.55 -11.19 11.56
N ASN A 64 1.85 -10.27 12.20
CA ASN A 64 0.42 -10.05 11.94
C ASN A 64 0.16 -9.54 10.53
N HIS A 65 1.04 -8.66 10.04
CA HIS A 65 0.97 -8.21 8.65
C HIS A 65 1.28 -9.32 7.67
N ILE A 66 2.22 -10.22 8.01
CA ILE A 66 2.56 -11.37 7.14
C ILE A 66 1.35 -12.28 6.97
N ALA A 67 0.63 -12.60 8.07
CA ALA A 67 -0.59 -13.41 8.02
C ALA A 67 -1.66 -12.76 7.10
N SER A 68 -1.90 -11.46 7.28
CA SER A 68 -2.83 -10.71 6.42
C SER A 68 -2.39 -10.69 4.95
N TYR A 69 -1.10 -10.50 4.66
CA TYR A 69 -0.58 -10.50 3.29
C TYR A 69 -0.72 -11.87 2.63
N ASN A 70 -0.46 -12.94 3.39
CA ASN A 70 -0.64 -14.31 2.92
C ASN A 70 -2.10 -14.57 2.55
N SER A 71 -3.06 -14.13 3.36
CA SER A 71 -4.49 -14.22 3.05
C SER A 71 -4.83 -13.54 1.72
N TRP A 72 -4.35 -12.31 1.49
CA TRP A 72 -4.56 -11.60 0.23
C TRP A 72 -3.89 -12.25 -0.98
N MET A 73 -2.80 -12.98 -0.78
CA MET A 73 -2.13 -13.76 -1.82
C MET A 73 -2.77 -15.13 -2.07
N GLY A 74 -3.67 -15.58 -1.19
CA GLY A 74 -4.28 -16.91 -1.21
C GLY A 74 -3.36 -18.00 -0.68
N ARG A 75 -2.50 -17.67 0.31
CA ARG A 75 -1.56 -18.57 0.99
C ARG A 75 -2.06 -18.86 2.41
N SER A 76 -1.49 -19.90 3.02
CA SER A 76 -1.70 -20.16 4.45
C SER A 76 -1.09 -19.03 5.30
N GLU A 77 -1.76 -18.61 6.36
CA GLU A 77 -1.35 -17.46 7.19
C GLU A 77 0.07 -17.58 7.75
N GLY A 78 0.51 -18.79 8.11
CA GLY A 78 1.84 -19.06 8.64
C GLY A 78 2.94 -19.30 7.59
N ASP A 79 2.66 -19.16 6.31
CA ASP A 79 3.65 -19.41 5.26
C ASP A 79 4.69 -18.28 5.20
N LEU A 80 5.94 -18.62 5.54
CA LEU A 80 7.10 -17.72 5.52
C LEU A 80 7.98 -17.89 4.28
N SER A 81 7.57 -18.70 3.31
CA SER A 81 8.31 -18.86 2.07
C SER A 81 8.28 -17.59 1.22
N GLN A 82 9.25 -17.42 0.34
CA GLN A 82 9.35 -16.24 -0.51
C GLN A 82 8.14 -16.14 -1.43
N PRO A 83 7.43 -14.99 -1.45
CA PRO A 83 6.35 -14.75 -2.40
C PRO A 83 6.85 -14.77 -3.85
N THR A 84 6.15 -15.46 -4.70
CA THR A 84 6.40 -15.48 -6.15
C THR A 84 5.96 -14.15 -6.80
N LEU A 85 6.37 -13.92 -8.05
CA LEU A 85 5.91 -12.75 -8.81
C LEU A 85 4.37 -12.72 -8.93
N VAL A 86 3.75 -13.88 -9.18
CA VAL A 86 2.28 -13.97 -9.33
C VAL A 86 1.58 -13.61 -8.03
N GLU A 87 2.07 -14.07 -6.90
CA GLU A 87 1.52 -13.73 -5.57
C GLU A 87 1.70 -12.25 -5.25
N ASN A 88 2.85 -11.65 -5.57
CA ASN A 88 3.05 -10.20 -5.44
C ASN A 88 2.09 -9.41 -6.34
N LEU A 89 1.80 -9.88 -7.55
CA LEU A 89 0.81 -9.26 -8.44
C LEU A 89 -0.62 -9.41 -7.88
N LYS A 90 -0.98 -10.58 -7.34
CA LYS A 90 -2.27 -10.77 -6.65
C LYS A 90 -2.43 -9.79 -5.49
N PHE A 91 -1.40 -9.66 -4.66
CA PHE A 91 -1.40 -8.70 -3.56
C PHE A 91 -1.51 -7.26 -4.05
N PHE A 92 -0.76 -6.89 -5.08
CA PHE A 92 -0.80 -5.55 -5.64
C PHE A 92 -2.18 -5.20 -6.18
N PHE A 93 -2.74 -6.03 -7.07
CA PHE A 93 -4.03 -5.72 -7.67
C PHE A 93 -5.20 -5.93 -6.70
N GLY A 94 -5.20 -6.99 -5.90
CA GLY A 94 -6.28 -7.29 -4.95
C GLY A 94 -6.30 -6.32 -3.77
N TYR A 95 -5.19 -6.18 -3.08
CA TYR A 95 -5.13 -5.35 -1.88
C TYR A 95 -4.81 -3.87 -2.18
N GLN A 96 -3.69 -3.57 -2.85
CA GLN A 96 -3.25 -2.18 -2.98
C GLN A 96 -4.09 -1.39 -4.00
N VAL A 97 -4.40 -1.96 -5.16
CA VAL A 97 -5.18 -1.26 -6.19
C VAL A 97 -6.68 -1.34 -5.89
N ASN A 98 -7.23 -2.55 -5.72
CA ASN A 98 -8.67 -2.71 -5.55
C ASN A 98 -9.13 -2.27 -4.16
N TYR A 99 -8.66 -2.94 -3.10
CA TYR A 99 -9.15 -2.68 -1.76
C TYR A 99 -8.72 -1.32 -1.20
N MET A 100 -7.46 -0.93 -1.34
CA MET A 100 -7.00 0.36 -0.81
C MET A 100 -7.32 1.53 -1.74
N TYR A 101 -6.88 1.49 -3.01
CA TYR A 101 -7.01 2.64 -3.89
C TYR A 101 -8.43 2.83 -4.42
N TRP A 102 -9.02 1.82 -5.10
CA TRP A 102 -10.34 1.97 -5.71
C TRP A 102 -11.46 2.15 -4.71
N ARG A 103 -11.42 1.46 -3.57
CA ARG A 103 -12.39 1.67 -2.50
C ARG A 103 -12.32 3.10 -1.97
N TYR A 104 -11.12 3.61 -1.69
CA TYR A 104 -10.95 4.98 -1.19
C TYR A 104 -11.36 6.03 -2.22
N PHE A 105 -11.04 5.80 -3.49
CA PHE A 105 -11.50 6.62 -4.60
C PHE A 105 -13.04 6.62 -4.68
N ALA A 106 -13.67 5.45 -4.65
CA ALA A 106 -15.11 5.32 -4.70
C ALA A 106 -15.80 6.00 -3.52
N TRP A 107 -15.25 5.91 -2.31
CA TRP A 107 -15.78 6.59 -1.14
C TRP A 107 -15.83 8.13 -1.29
N ASN A 108 -14.89 8.69 -2.02
CA ASN A 108 -14.81 10.14 -2.23
C ASN A 108 -15.64 10.64 -3.43
N PHE A 109 -15.89 9.80 -4.42
CA PHE A 109 -16.52 10.23 -5.67
C PHE A 109 -17.86 9.57 -5.97
N ILE A 110 -18.14 8.43 -5.37
CA ILE A 110 -19.38 7.67 -5.59
C ILE A 110 -20.24 7.72 -4.32
N GLY A 111 -19.68 7.35 -3.19
CA GLY A 111 -20.29 7.32 -1.89
C GLY A 111 -19.82 6.15 -1.04
N ARG A 112 -20.18 6.17 0.24
CA ARG A 112 -19.71 5.23 1.25
C ARG A 112 -20.90 4.66 2.01
N GLN A 113 -20.97 3.35 2.12
CA GLN A 113 -22.01 2.66 2.88
C GLN A 113 -21.85 2.88 4.40
N ASN A 114 -20.63 2.70 4.91
CA ASN A 114 -20.29 2.88 6.32
C ASN A 114 -18.78 3.13 6.46
N ASP A 115 -18.33 3.51 7.66
CA ASP A 115 -16.93 3.71 8.01
C ASP A 115 -16.34 2.57 8.85
N LEU A 116 -17.02 1.43 8.91
CA LEU A 116 -16.52 0.26 9.61
C LEU A 116 -15.24 -0.25 8.95
N TYR A 117 -14.25 -0.57 9.78
CA TYR A 117 -13.01 -1.13 9.29
C TYR A 117 -13.27 -2.48 8.63
N GLY A 118 -12.97 -2.56 7.34
CA GLY A 118 -13.31 -3.71 6.51
C GLY A 118 -12.15 -4.70 6.37
N ASP A 119 -12.52 -5.93 6.15
CA ASP A 119 -11.64 -7.07 5.82
C ASP A 119 -11.58 -7.35 4.30
N GLY A 120 -12.14 -6.47 3.49
CA GLY A 120 -12.31 -6.64 2.04
C GLY A 120 -13.72 -7.10 1.65
N SER A 121 -14.61 -7.33 2.61
CA SER A 121 -16.02 -7.64 2.34
C SER A 121 -16.82 -6.39 1.95
N ASN A 122 -17.92 -6.59 1.23
CA ASN A 122 -18.85 -5.51 0.87
C ASN A 122 -19.70 -5.01 2.06
N ILE A 123 -19.74 -5.75 3.17
CA ILE A 123 -20.54 -5.43 4.35
C ILE A 123 -19.86 -4.33 5.16
N ARG A 124 -18.54 -4.37 5.27
CA ARG A 124 -17.75 -3.40 6.04
C ARG A 124 -16.95 -2.51 5.11
N GLY A 125 -17.27 -1.22 5.12
CA GLY A 125 -16.58 -0.26 4.28
C GLY A 125 -16.93 -0.37 2.79
N GLY A 126 -18.14 -0.83 2.47
CA GLY A 126 -18.66 -0.90 1.11
C GLY A 126 -18.86 0.47 0.48
N VAL A 127 -19.08 0.46 -0.84
CA VAL A 127 -19.42 1.64 -1.63
C VAL A 127 -20.91 1.68 -1.83
N SER A 128 -21.57 2.80 -1.52
CA SER A 128 -22.99 3.02 -1.79
C SER A 128 -23.15 4.22 -2.71
N THR A 129 -23.84 4.02 -3.81
CA THR A 129 -24.10 5.09 -4.80
C THR A 129 -25.29 5.97 -4.41
N GLY A 130 -26.20 5.47 -3.57
CA GLY A 130 -27.51 6.03 -3.30
C GLY A 130 -28.56 5.71 -4.36
N LEU A 131 -28.20 4.92 -5.38
CA LEU A 131 -29.11 4.46 -6.43
C LEU A 131 -29.47 2.99 -6.16
N PRO A 132 -30.69 2.69 -5.68
CA PRO A 132 -31.04 1.34 -5.21
C PRO A 132 -30.81 0.23 -6.25
N PHE A 133 -31.03 0.52 -7.54
CA PHE A 133 -30.82 -0.46 -8.60
C PHE A 133 -29.35 -0.86 -8.82
N ILE A 134 -28.40 0.03 -8.48
CA ILE A 134 -26.97 -0.25 -8.53
C ILE A 134 -26.55 -0.90 -7.19
N ASP A 135 -26.95 -0.29 -6.09
CA ASP A 135 -26.54 -0.72 -4.76
C ASP A 135 -27.02 -2.15 -4.46
N ASN A 136 -28.25 -2.49 -4.82
CA ASN A 136 -28.78 -3.85 -4.67
C ASN A 136 -28.03 -4.89 -5.54
N LEU A 137 -27.50 -4.49 -6.68
CA LEU A 137 -26.70 -5.38 -7.53
C LEU A 137 -25.32 -5.70 -6.92
N VAL A 138 -24.71 -4.73 -6.22
CA VAL A 138 -23.34 -4.83 -5.71
C VAL A 138 -23.32 -5.26 -4.23
N LEU A 139 -24.21 -4.71 -3.42
CA LEU A 139 -24.26 -4.93 -1.98
C LEU A 139 -25.28 -5.99 -1.57
N GLY A 140 -26.22 -6.34 -2.45
CA GLY A 140 -27.39 -7.15 -2.15
C GLY A 140 -28.56 -6.31 -1.62
N SER A 141 -29.70 -6.97 -1.28
CA SER A 141 -30.84 -6.28 -0.70
C SER A 141 -30.47 -5.67 0.66
N GLY A 142 -30.74 -4.38 0.82
CA GLY A 142 -30.49 -3.67 2.07
C GLY A 142 -31.48 -3.99 3.18
N ASP A 143 -32.55 -4.73 2.88
CA ASP A 143 -33.65 -4.98 3.82
C ASP A 143 -33.27 -5.87 5.00
N ASP A 144 -32.23 -6.69 4.87
CA ASP A 144 -31.76 -7.64 5.87
C ASP A 144 -30.45 -7.19 6.57
N LEU A 145 -30.03 -5.94 6.36
CA LEU A 145 -28.79 -5.45 6.99
C LEU A 145 -29.04 -5.05 8.45
N PRO A 146 -28.10 -5.36 9.37
CA PRO A 146 -28.17 -4.89 10.75
C PRO A 146 -28.21 -3.36 10.85
N ASP A 147 -28.91 -2.83 11.86
CA ASP A 147 -29.03 -1.39 12.12
C ASP A 147 -27.66 -0.69 12.26
N GLU A 148 -26.65 -1.39 12.76
CA GLU A 148 -25.27 -0.87 12.86
C GLU A 148 -24.66 -0.47 11.50
N ILE A 149 -25.15 -1.08 10.40
CA ILE A 149 -24.71 -0.82 9.04
C ILE A 149 -25.60 0.22 8.39
N THR A 150 -26.93 0.11 8.57
CA THR A 150 -27.91 1.02 7.96
C THR A 150 -27.90 2.41 8.58
N ASP A 151 -27.78 2.52 9.91
CA ASP A 151 -27.79 3.76 10.67
C ASP A 151 -26.40 4.34 10.92
N ASN A 152 -25.39 3.84 10.20
CA ASN A 152 -24.02 4.29 10.38
C ASN A 152 -23.84 5.75 9.97
N LYS A 153 -23.30 6.58 10.87
CA LYS A 153 -23.04 8.02 10.65
C LYS A 153 -22.01 8.27 9.54
N GLY A 154 -21.24 7.27 9.19
CA GLY A 154 -20.32 7.29 8.06
C GLY A 154 -20.98 7.08 6.71
N HIS A 155 -22.29 6.76 6.66
CA HIS A 155 -23.05 6.64 5.42
C HIS A 155 -23.08 7.96 4.66
N ASN A 156 -22.71 7.94 3.38
CA ASN A 156 -22.73 9.13 2.53
C ASN A 156 -22.89 8.71 1.07
N VAL A 157 -23.78 9.36 0.34
CA VAL A 157 -24.09 9.05 -1.06
C VAL A 157 -23.99 10.29 -1.91
N TYR A 158 -23.40 10.14 -3.09
CA TYR A 158 -23.21 11.25 -4.03
C TYR A 158 -23.97 11.05 -5.35
N PHE A 159 -24.74 10.00 -5.50
CA PHE A 159 -25.53 9.70 -6.72
C PHE A 159 -24.66 9.70 -7.98
N LEU A 160 -23.41 9.27 -7.86
CA LEU A 160 -22.40 9.28 -8.93
C LEU A 160 -22.05 10.67 -9.49
N LEU A 161 -22.59 11.77 -8.97
CA LEU A 161 -22.42 13.11 -9.54
C LEU A 161 -20.93 13.54 -9.63
N PRO A 162 -20.12 13.48 -8.57
CA PRO A 162 -18.71 13.86 -8.66
C PRO A 162 -17.93 12.99 -9.64
N PHE A 163 -18.26 11.70 -9.71
CA PHE A 163 -17.63 10.74 -10.61
C PHE A 163 -17.93 11.08 -12.07
N ILE A 164 -19.20 11.31 -12.41
CA ILE A 164 -19.61 11.68 -13.76
C ILE A 164 -18.99 13.02 -14.19
N LEU A 165 -19.02 14.04 -13.31
CA LEU A 165 -18.40 15.34 -13.60
C LEU A 165 -16.89 15.22 -13.80
N GLY A 166 -16.21 14.37 -13.02
CA GLY A 166 -14.80 14.09 -13.19
C GLY A 166 -14.48 13.46 -14.54
N ILE A 167 -15.26 12.46 -14.97
CA ILE A 167 -15.12 11.82 -16.30
C ILE A 167 -15.35 12.85 -17.40
N LEU A 168 -16.42 13.64 -17.31
CA LEU A 168 -16.71 14.69 -18.32
C LEU A 168 -15.58 15.70 -18.40
N GLY A 169 -14.99 16.10 -17.25
CA GLY A 169 -13.83 16.99 -17.21
C GLY A 169 -12.62 16.39 -17.91
N ILE A 170 -12.31 15.12 -17.66
CA ILE A 170 -11.20 14.42 -18.33
C ILE A 170 -11.43 14.35 -19.85
N VAL A 171 -12.63 13.92 -20.28
CA VAL A 171 -12.98 13.86 -21.71
C VAL A 171 -12.84 15.23 -22.36
N PHE A 172 -13.39 16.26 -21.73
CA PHE A 172 -13.28 17.64 -22.23
C PHE A 172 -11.82 18.07 -22.39
N GLN A 173 -10.98 17.76 -21.43
CA GLN A 173 -9.57 18.12 -21.49
C GLN A 173 -8.81 17.36 -22.58
N LEU A 174 -9.08 16.08 -22.76
CA LEU A 174 -8.49 15.27 -23.82
C LEU A 174 -8.93 15.71 -25.23
N MET A 175 -10.15 16.25 -25.35
CA MET A 175 -10.65 16.78 -26.64
C MET A 175 -10.11 18.18 -26.99
N ARG A 176 -9.62 18.93 -26.00
CA ARG A 176 -9.11 20.29 -26.19
C ARG A 176 -7.57 20.41 -26.20
N GLY A 177 -6.86 19.41 -25.68
CA GLY A 177 -5.40 19.34 -25.67
C GLY A 177 -4.86 18.72 -26.94
#